data_da5b468e10f89100c05128d0822182d0
#
_entry.id   da5b468e10f89100c05128d0822182d0
#
_cell.length_a   1.000
_cell.length_b   1.000
_cell.length_c   1.000
_cell.angle_alpha   90.00
_cell.angle_beta   90.00
_cell.angle_gamma   90.00
#
_symmetry.space_group_name_H-M   'P 1'
#
loop_
_entity.id
_entity.type
_entity.pdbx_description
1 polymer ?
#
loop_
_entity_poly.entity_id
_entity_poly.type
_entity_poly.pdbx_seq_one_letter_code
_entity_poly.pdbx_strand_id
1 'polypeptide(L)'
;MNQDEWRVEGYRGMDAYVLLSSHRQAVAGSVSDTETYGYEVRIAQEGVDPSDTGDTEILSSGGHEFATRHAAEVAAFSAAYALIDTLLGPVR
;
A
#
# COMPACT_ATOMS: atom_id res chain seq x y z
N MET A 1 14.61 -4.75 -15.01
CA MET A 1 13.64 -3.98 -15.11
C MET A 1 12.62 -4.13 -14.08
N ASN A 2 12.32 -3.10 -13.45
CA ASN A 2 11.44 -3.13 -12.44
C ASN A 2 10.09 -2.89 -12.88
N GLN A 3 9.18 -3.68 -12.46
CA GLN A 3 7.84 -3.53 -12.79
C GLN A 3 7.12 -3.16 -11.55
N ASP A 4 6.53 -2.02 -11.54
CA ASP A 4 5.69 -1.65 -10.44
C ASP A 4 4.41 -2.40 -10.62
N GLU A 5 4.19 -3.36 -9.77
CA GLU A 5 3.00 -4.17 -9.86
C GLU A 5 2.03 -3.74 -8.81
N TRP A 6 0.89 -3.25 -9.24
CA TRP A 6 -0.18 -2.89 -8.32
C TRP A 6 -1.04 -4.10 -8.07
N ARG A 7 -1.34 -4.36 -6.82
CA ARG A 7 -2.34 -5.36 -6.45
C ARG A 7 -3.64 -4.64 -6.18
N VAL A 8 -4.74 -5.20 -6.62
CA VAL A 8 -6.04 -4.55 -6.53
C VAL A 8 -7.00 -5.48 -5.84
N GLU A 9 -7.69 -4.97 -4.83
CA GLU A 9 -8.74 -5.71 -4.15
C GLU A 9 -9.97 -4.83 -4.05
N GLY A 10 -11.12 -5.39 -4.36
CA GLY A 10 -12.38 -4.67 -4.20
C GLY A 10 -12.89 -4.81 -2.78
N TYR A 11 -13.42 -3.72 -2.24
CA TYR A 11 -13.95 -3.72 -0.89
C TYR A 11 -15.04 -2.67 -0.80
N ARG A 12 -16.27 -3.08 -0.53
CA ARG A 12 -17.41 -2.18 -0.35
C ARG A 12 -17.63 -1.23 -1.52
N GLY A 13 -17.38 -1.71 -2.75
CA GLY A 13 -17.57 -0.90 -3.95
C GLY A 13 -16.42 0.02 -4.27
N MET A 14 -15.32 -0.09 -3.54
CA MET A 14 -14.11 0.69 -3.80
C MET A 14 -13.00 -0.26 -4.17
N ASP A 15 -12.07 0.22 -4.98
CA ASP A 15 -10.89 -0.56 -5.33
C ASP A 15 -9.70 -0.05 -4.54
N ALA A 16 -9.01 -0.96 -3.88
CA ALA A 16 -7.79 -0.65 -3.16
C ALA A 16 -6.61 -1.11 -4.00
N TYR A 17 -5.81 -0.17 -4.46
CA TYR A 17 -4.61 -0.46 -5.23
C TYR A 17 -3.42 -0.38 -4.29
N VAL A 18 -2.64 -1.44 -4.22
CA VAL A 18 -1.50 -1.51 -3.32
C VAL A 18 -0.24 -1.73 -4.14
N LEU A 19 0.74 -0.88 -3.92
CA LEU A 19 2.05 -1.01 -4.52
C LEU A 19 3.06 -1.18 -3.40
N LEU A 20 3.82 -2.27 -3.44
CA LEU A 20 4.85 -2.51 -2.45
C LEU A 20 6.18 -1.99 -2.96
N SER A 21 6.99 -1.47 -2.06
CA SER A 21 8.31 -1.01 -2.39
C SER A 21 9.33 -1.72 -1.51
N SER A 22 10.53 -1.87 -2.01
CA SER A 22 11.59 -2.47 -1.21
C SER A 22 12.72 -1.47 -1.05
N HIS A 23 13.31 -1.47 0.13
CA HIS A 23 14.40 -0.58 0.44
C HIS A 23 15.54 -1.39 1.02
N ARG A 24 16.71 -1.29 0.44
CA ARG A 24 17.86 -1.99 0.94
C ARG A 24 18.80 -0.97 1.57
N GLN A 25 19.12 -1.23 2.83
CA GLN A 25 20.05 -0.37 3.53
C GLN A 25 21.32 -1.13 3.81
N ALA A 26 22.44 -0.59 3.37
CA ALA A 26 23.73 -1.12 3.75
C ALA A 26 24.21 -0.32 4.94
N VAL A 27 24.52 -1.02 6.03
CA VAL A 27 25.00 -0.37 7.23
C VAL A 27 26.53 -0.40 7.17
N ALA A 28 27.14 0.75 7.32
CA ALA A 28 28.59 0.86 7.24
C ALA A 28 29.22 -0.02 8.30
N GLY A 29 30.18 -0.83 7.90
CA GLY A 29 30.84 -1.76 8.80
C GLY A 29 30.11 -3.06 9.03
N SER A 30 28.97 -3.24 8.40
CA SER A 30 28.20 -4.47 8.54
C SER A 30 28.37 -5.31 7.30
N VAL A 31 28.39 -6.62 7.47
CA VAL A 31 28.53 -7.51 6.35
C VAL A 31 27.19 -7.92 5.77
N SER A 32 26.08 -7.54 6.42
CA SER A 32 24.79 -7.94 5.90
C SER A 32 23.96 -6.72 5.58
N ASP A 33 23.28 -6.77 4.47
CA ASP A 33 22.32 -5.76 4.09
C ASP A 33 20.97 -6.10 4.69
N THR A 34 20.24 -5.08 5.04
CA THR A 34 18.88 -5.26 5.52
C THR A 34 17.93 -4.75 4.47
N GLU A 35 17.02 -5.59 4.05
CA GLU A 35 15.99 -5.18 3.11
C GLU A 35 14.68 -5.05 3.86
N THR A 36 14.02 -3.93 3.69
CA THR A 36 12.73 -3.67 4.31
C THR A 36 11.74 -3.29 3.23
N TYR A 37 10.47 -3.30 3.58
CA TYR A 37 9.40 -3.10 2.61
C TYR A 37 8.45 -2.03 3.13
N GLY A 38 7.97 -1.23 2.20
CA GLY A 38 6.95 -0.25 2.48
C GLY A 38 5.81 -0.42 1.50
N TYR A 39 4.83 0.46 1.56
CA TYR A 39 3.71 0.38 0.65
C TYR A 39 3.14 1.76 0.33
N GLU A 40 2.46 1.80 -0.79
CA GLU A 40 1.60 2.91 -1.15
C GLU A 40 0.23 2.33 -1.48
N VAL A 41 -0.82 2.96 -1.00
CA VAL A 41 -2.19 2.53 -1.23
C VAL A 41 -2.93 3.67 -1.92
N ARG A 42 -3.68 3.35 -2.95
CA ARG A 42 -4.58 4.30 -3.58
C ARG A 42 -5.97 3.71 -3.57
N ILE A 43 -6.94 4.50 -3.14
CA ILE A 43 -8.32 4.08 -3.05
C ILE A 43 -9.13 4.88 -4.05
N ALA A 44 -9.84 4.18 -4.92
CA ALA A 44 -10.68 4.82 -5.92
C ALA A 44 -12.00 4.09 -5.99
N GLN A 45 -13.03 4.76 -6.51
CA GLN A 45 -14.28 4.09 -6.74
C GLN A 45 -14.08 3.05 -7.83
N GLU A 46 -14.86 1.99 -7.75
CA GLU A 46 -14.76 0.90 -8.70
C GLU A 46 -14.89 1.44 -10.11
N GLY A 47 -13.94 1.10 -10.97
CA GLY A 47 -13.95 1.55 -12.35
C GLY A 47 -13.26 2.87 -12.62
N VAL A 48 -12.79 3.56 -11.57
CA VAL A 48 -12.10 4.84 -11.74
C VAL A 48 -10.60 4.59 -11.79
N ASP A 49 -9.92 5.30 -12.68
CA ASP A 49 -8.47 5.18 -12.82
C ASP A 49 -7.79 5.71 -11.56
N PRO A 50 -6.95 4.91 -10.90
CA PRO A 50 -6.28 5.37 -9.66
C PRO A 50 -5.29 6.50 -9.89
N SER A 51 -4.94 6.79 -11.14
CA SER A 51 -4.08 7.93 -11.42
C SER A 51 -4.86 9.24 -11.50
N ASP A 52 -6.19 9.17 -11.45
CA ASP A 52 -7.00 10.36 -11.47
C ASP A 52 -7.04 10.94 -10.05
N THR A 53 -6.23 11.96 -9.83
CA THR A 53 -6.03 12.47 -8.47
C THR A 53 -7.24 13.17 -7.90
N GLY A 54 -8.23 13.50 -8.73
CA GLY A 54 -9.41 14.19 -8.22
C GLY A 54 -10.27 13.33 -7.35
N ASP A 55 -10.26 12.00 -7.57
CA ASP A 55 -11.15 11.09 -6.86
C ASP A 55 -10.42 9.96 -6.18
N THR A 56 -9.14 10.12 -5.96
CA THR A 56 -8.31 9.05 -5.39
C THR A 56 -7.71 9.48 -4.07
N GLU A 57 -7.89 8.65 -3.06
CA GLU A 57 -7.23 8.85 -1.77
C GLU A 57 -5.92 8.09 -1.79
N ILE A 58 -4.88 8.69 -1.25
CA ILE A 58 -3.55 8.11 -1.24
C ILE A 58 -3.07 7.96 0.20
N LEU A 59 -2.54 6.79 0.50
CA LEU A 59 -2.02 6.48 1.82
C LEU A 59 -0.70 5.75 1.63
N SER A 60 0.26 6.03 2.46
CA SER A 60 1.54 5.31 2.37
C SER A 60 1.99 4.89 3.75
N SER A 61 2.93 3.96 3.79
CA SER A 61 3.50 3.52 5.07
C SER A 61 4.38 4.60 5.70
N GLY A 62 4.75 5.60 4.91
CA GLY A 62 5.60 6.67 5.42
C GLY A 62 6.94 6.10 5.87
N GLY A 63 7.33 6.38 7.09
CA GLY A 63 8.57 5.85 7.62
C GLY A 63 8.47 4.46 8.23
N HIS A 64 7.30 3.84 8.16
CA HIS A 64 7.11 2.52 8.74
C HIS A 64 7.58 1.46 7.77
N GLU A 65 8.45 0.58 8.20
CA GLU A 65 9.02 -0.43 7.33
C GLU A 65 8.79 -1.81 7.90
N PHE A 66 8.62 -2.76 7.01
CA PHE A 66 8.29 -4.13 7.37
C PHE A 66 9.42 -5.05 6.99
N ALA A 67 9.60 -6.09 7.78
CA ALA A 67 10.72 -7.01 7.56
C ALA A 67 10.49 -7.93 6.37
N THR A 68 9.23 -8.17 6.00
CA THR A 68 8.93 -9.06 4.88
C THR A 68 7.93 -8.40 3.94
N ARG A 69 7.97 -8.85 2.69
CA ARG A 69 7.03 -8.37 1.69
C ARG A 69 5.60 -8.72 2.08
N HIS A 70 5.41 -9.92 2.61
CA HIS A 70 4.07 -10.35 3.01
C HIS A 70 3.53 -9.49 4.15
N ALA A 71 4.36 -9.14 5.13
CA ALA A 71 3.92 -8.28 6.22
C ALA A 71 3.52 -6.90 5.71
N ALA A 72 4.27 -6.35 4.76
CA ALA A 72 3.94 -5.07 4.16
C ALA A 72 2.61 -5.15 3.41
N GLU A 73 2.39 -6.25 2.69
CA GLU A 73 1.16 -6.42 1.92
C GLU A 73 -0.06 -6.52 2.85
N VAL A 74 0.05 -7.30 3.92
CA VAL A 74 -1.04 -7.44 4.87
C VAL A 74 -1.35 -6.10 5.52
N ALA A 75 -0.32 -5.37 5.90
CA ALA A 75 -0.51 -4.06 6.53
C ALA A 75 -1.15 -3.08 5.55
N ALA A 76 -0.74 -3.14 4.27
CA ALA A 76 -1.28 -2.23 3.27
C ALA A 76 -2.76 -2.46 3.07
N PHE A 77 -3.19 -3.71 2.92
CA PHE A 77 -4.61 -3.98 2.73
C PHE A 77 -5.42 -3.69 3.98
N SER A 78 -4.87 -3.95 5.16
CA SER A 78 -5.55 -3.59 6.40
C SER A 78 -5.75 -2.08 6.49
N ALA A 79 -4.73 -1.31 6.14
CA ALA A 79 -4.84 0.14 6.15
C ALA A 79 -5.84 0.62 5.09
N ALA A 80 -5.85 -0.02 3.93
CA ALA A 80 -6.77 0.34 2.86
C ALA A 80 -8.22 0.09 3.30
N TYR A 81 -8.49 -1.05 3.89
CA TYR A 81 -9.85 -1.36 4.33
C TYR A 81 -10.30 -0.42 5.44
N ALA A 82 -9.41 -0.09 6.36
CA ALA A 82 -9.73 0.85 7.43
C ALA A 82 -10.05 2.23 6.85
N LEU A 83 -9.31 2.65 5.85
CA LEU A 83 -9.57 3.94 5.22
C LEU A 83 -10.90 3.93 4.48
N ILE A 84 -11.22 2.85 3.76
CA ILE A 84 -12.49 2.73 3.07
C ILE A 84 -13.63 2.77 4.09
N ASP A 85 -13.49 2.05 5.20
CA ASP A 85 -14.51 2.07 6.23
C ASP A 85 -14.72 3.46 6.80
N THR A 86 -13.64 4.22 6.94
CA THR A 86 -13.74 5.60 7.41
C THR A 86 -14.46 6.48 6.40
N LEU A 87 -14.14 6.30 5.11
CA LEU A 87 -14.74 7.11 4.06
C LEU A 87 -16.22 6.80 3.88
N LEU A 88 -16.60 5.55 3.99
CA LEU A 88 -17.98 5.12 3.74
C LEU A 88 -18.84 5.08 5.00
N GLY A 89 -18.22 5.13 6.15
CA GLY A 89 -18.93 5.05 7.42
C GLY A 89 -19.27 3.62 7.81
N PRO A 90 -19.89 3.46 8.95
CA PRO A 90 -20.12 2.11 9.48
C PRO A 90 -21.10 1.32 8.61
N VAL A 91 -20.90 0.02 8.61
CA VAL A 91 -21.80 -0.90 7.93
C VAL A 91 -23.03 -1.10 8.79
N ARG A 92 -24.15 -1.09 8.18
CA ARG A 92 -25.40 -1.33 8.89
C ARG A 92 -26.00 -2.66 8.54
#